data_750ea06c5d62437d2ec92c326d44a2f7
#
_entry.id   750ea06c5d62437d2ec92c326d44a2f7
#
_cell.length_a   1.000
_cell.length_b   1.000
_cell.length_c   1.000
_cell.angle_alpha   90.00
_cell.angle_beta   90.00
_cell.angle_gamma   90.00
#
_symmetry.space_group_name_H-M   'P 1'
#
loop_
_entity.id
_entity.type
_entity.pdbx_description
1 polymer ?
#
loop_
_entity_poly.entity_id
_entity_poly.type
_entity_poly.pdbx_seq_one_letter_code
_entity_poly.pdbx_strand_id
1 'polypeptide(L)'
;MANPFVHVELQTTDLKKARDFYSKLFDWKLEDAQVPGFGTYTMIGVGEGTGGGMMAGTTPGAPSSWVSYVDVSDVASATRKAKELGAKVLVDTMAVADMGKFSIITDPTGATLGLWQSTRK
;
A
#
# COMPACT_ATOMS: atom_id res chain seq x y z
N MET A 1 21.58 1.62 -1.79
CA MET A 1 20.32 2.31 -2.04
C MET A 1 19.52 2.42 -0.75
N ALA A 2 19.05 3.61 -0.45
CA ALA A 2 18.19 3.81 0.71
C ALA A 2 16.80 3.23 0.43
N ASN A 3 16.03 3.00 1.49
CA ASN A 3 14.69 2.45 1.40
C ASN A 3 13.66 3.49 1.85
N PRO A 4 13.32 4.46 0.98
CA PRO A 4 12.36 5.49 1.35
C PRO A 4 10.94 4.96 1.44
N PHE A 5 10.09 5.65 2.20
CA PHE A 5 8.66 5.44 2.09
C PHE A 5 8.19 6.05 0.77
N VAL A 6 7.46 5.29 -0.04
CA VAL A 6 7.09 5.73 -1.38
C VAL A 6 5.59 5.77 -1.61
N HIS A 7 4.80 5.25 -0.68
CA HIS A 7 3.35 5.16 -0.86
C HIS A 7 2.69 4.93 0.48
N VAL A 8 1.53 5.55 0.69
CA VAL A 8 0.73 5.31 1.90
C VAL A 8 -0.68 4.95 1.45
N GLU A 9 -1.18 3.80 1.88
CA GLU A 9 -2.44 3.28 1.40
C GLU A 9 -3.44 3.14 2.54
N LEU A 10 -4.63 3.69 2.33
CA LEU A 10 -5.75 3.46 3.23
C LEU A 10 -6.54 2.24 2.75
N GLN A 11 -6.71 1.28 3.63
CA GLN A 11 -7.65 0.18 3.40
C GLN A 11 -8.84 0.45 4.32
N THR A 12 -9.99 0.72 3.72
CA THR A 12 -11.14 1.23 4.47
C THR A 12 -12.34 0.32 4.35
N THR A 13 -13.17 0.32 5.37
CA THR A 13 -14.43 -0.40 5.37
C THR A 13 -15.51 0.31 4.56
N ASP A 14 -15.30 1.59 4.23
CA ASP A 14 -16.26 2.38 3.46
C ASP A 14 -15.52 3.42 2.62
N LEU A 15 -15.22 3.06 1.38
CA LEU A 15 -14.41 3.89 0.50
C LEU A 15 -15.06 5.25 0.22
N LYS A 16 -16.37 5.26 -0.04
CA LYS A 16 -17.06 6.51 -0.34
C LYS A 16 -17.00 7.49 0.84
N LYS A 17 -17.22 6.98 2.03
CA LYS A 17 -17.21 7.80 3.24
C LYS A 17 -15.79 8.34 3.51
N ALA A 18 -14.78 7.52 3.29
CA ALA A 18 -13.39 7.96 3.46
C ALA A 18 -13.03 9.04 2.44
N ARG A 19 -13.40 8.85 1.17
CA ARG A 19 -13.16 9.85 0.13
C ARG A 19 -13.79 11.20 0.49
N ASP A 20 -15.05 11.17 0.92
CA ASP A 20 -15.75 12.40 1.30
C ASP A 20 -15.07 13.10 2.45
N PHE A 21 -14.65 12.35 3.45
CA PHE A 21 -14.00 12.91 4.62
C PHE A 21 -12.66 13.58 4.26
N TYR A 22 -11.79 12.85 3.57
CA TYR A 22 -10.45 13.36 3.28
C TYR A 22 -10.43 14.46 2.23
N SER A 23 -11.35 14.41 1.26
CA SER A 23 -11.43 15.46 0.25
C SER A 23 -11.90 16.79 0.84
N LYS A 24 -12.65 16.76 1.94
CA LYS A 24 -13.09 17.97 2.63
C LYS A 24 -12.06 18.46 3.63
N LEU A 25 -11.29 17.53 4.20
CA LEU A 25 -10.31 17.88 5.23
C LEU A 25 -9.02 18.46 4.63
N PHE A 26 -8.58 17.90 3.51
CA PHE A 26 -7.31 18.28 2.88
C PHE A 26 -7.52 18.69 1.42
N ASP A 27 -6.53 19.37 0.86
CA ASP A 27 -6.47 19.69 -0.57
C ASP A 27 -5.91 18.53 -1.38
N TRP A 28 -6.27 17.33 -1.03
CA TRP A 28 -5.84 16.14 -1.77
C TRP A 28 -6.65 15.99 -3.03
N LYS A 29 -5.96 15.61 -4.11
CA LYS A 29 -6.64 15.28 -5.37
C LYS A 29 -6.86 13.78 -5.41
N LEU A 30 -8.12 13.38 -5.49
CA LEU A 30 -8.51 11.97 -5.50
C LEU A 30 -8.96 11.60 -6.91
N GLU A 31 -8.34 10.56 -7.46
CA GLU A 31 -8.63 10.10 -8.81
C GLU A 31 -8.81 8.59 -8.81
N ASP A 32 -9.98 8.13 -9.25
CA ASP A 32 -10.28 6.71 -9.29
C ASP A 32 -9.67 6.06 -10.52
N ALA A 33 -9.09 4.89 -10.32
CA ALA A 33 -8.57 4.05 -11.40
C ALA A 33 -9.08 2.63 -11.22
N GLN A 34 -9.31 1.95 -12.33
CA GLN A 34 -9.64 0.53 -12.29
C GLN A 34 -8.35 -0.26 -12.44
N VAL A 35 -8.04 -1.08 -11.45
CA VAL A 35 -6.81 -1.87 -11.45
C VAL A 35 -7.19 -3.34 -11.62
N PRO A 36 -6.73 -4.00 -12.70
CA PRO A 36 -7.07 -5.41 -12.92
C PRO A 36 -6.73 -6.28 -11.72
N GLY A 37 -7.71 -7.06 -11.27
CA GLY A 37 -7.55 -7.92 -10.10
C GLY A 37 -7.79 -7.25 -8.77
N PHE A 38 -7.89 -5.91 -8.72
CA PHE A 38 -8.03 -5.16 -7.47
C PHE A 38 -9.28 -4.28 -7.40
N GLY A 39 -9.95 -4.08 -8.52
CA GLY A 39 -11.14 -3.21 -8.58
C GLY A 39 -10.77 -1.74 -8.61
N THR A 40 -11.59 -0.91 -7.96
CA THR A 40 -11.36 0.52 -7.93
C THR A 40 -10.29 0.88 -6.91
N TYR A 41 -9.30 1.63 -7.38
CA TYR A 41 -8.24 2.16 -6.52
C TYR A 41 -8.24 3.68 -6.66
N THR A 42 -8.39 4.39 -5.54
CA THR A 42 -8.41 5.85 -5.56
C THR A 42 -7.01 6.36 -5.30
N MET A 43 -6.43 7.01 -6.31
CA MET A 43 -5.10 7.61 -6.18
C MET A 43 -5.21 8.91 -5.39
N ILE A 44 -4.27 9.14 -4.49
CA ILE A 44 -4.21 10.35 -3.67
C ILE A 44 -3.01 11.19 -4.09
N GLY A 45 -3.28 12.34 -4.70
CA GLY A 45 -2.23 13.33 -5.00
C GLY A 45 -2.17 14.33 -3.86
N VAL A 46 -1.01 14.46 -3.24
CA VAL A 46 -0.84 15.31 -2.06
C VAL A 46 -0.12 16.62 -2.38
N GLY A 47 0.25 16.82 -3.65
CA GLY A 47 1.06 17.95 -4.06
C GLY A 47 2.52 17.56 -4.05
N GLU A 48 3.25 17.93 -3.02
CA GLU A 48 4.65 17.53 -2.85
C GLU A 48 4.75 16.43 -1.79
N GLY A 49 5.71 15.55 -1.97
CA GLY A 49 5.99 14.48 -1.01
C GLY A 49 5.34 13.16 -1.41
N THR A 50 5.24 12.27 -0.44
CA THR A 50 4.76 10.92 -0.68
C THR A 50 3.24 10.91 -0.80
N GLY A 51 2.76 10.50 -1.95
CA GLY A 51 1.34 10.30 -2.19
C GLY A 51 0.88 8.93 -1.72
N GLY A 52 -0.31 8.56 -2.14
CA GLY A 52 -0.84 7.29 -1.71
C GLY A 52 -2.07 6.88 -2.49
N GLY A 53 -2.87 6.06 -1.87
CA GLY A 53 -4.11 5.59 -2.44
C GLY A 53 -5.06 5.12 -1.36
N MET A 54 -6.28 4.82 -1.75
CA MET A 54 -7.24 4.21 -0.84
C MET A 54 -8.09 3.21 -1.60
N MET A 55 -8.48 2.17 -0.90
CA MET A 55 -9.27 1.09 -1.48
C MET A 55 -10.10 0.42 -0.39
N ALA A 56 -11.12 -0.32 -0.84
CA ALA A 56 -11.89 -1.14 0.08
C ALA A 56 -10.97 -2.23 0.65
N GLY A 57 -11.05 -2.44 1.95
CA GLY A 57 -10.27 -3.48 2.62
C GLY A 57 -10.67 -4.86 2.14
N THR A 58 -9.69 -5.75 2.02
CA THR A 58 -9.89 -7.10 1.51
C THR A 58 -10.08 -8.14 2.60
N THR A 59 -9.75 -7.79 3.85
CA THR A 59 -9.87 -8.72 4.98
C THR A 59 -11.21 -8.50 5.69
N PRO A 60 -12.13 -9.47 5.65
CA PRO A 60 -13.42 -9.32 6.32
C PRO A 60 -13.24 -9.06 7.80
N GLY A 61 -13.97 -8.07 8.31
CA GLY A 61 -13.94 -7.73 9.73
C GLY A 61 -12.75 -6.93 10.19
N ALA A 62 -11.77 -6.67 9.31
CA ALA A 62 -10.62 -5.85 9.68
C ALA A 62 -11.01 -4.38 9.74
N PRO A 63 -10.52 -3.64 10.75
CA PRO A 63 -10.79 -2.20 10.82
C PRO A 63 -10.04 -1.45 9.73
N SER A 64 -10.52 -0.24 9.42
CA SER A 64 -9.81 0.64 8.50
C SER A 64 -8.42 0.96 9.05
N SER A 65 -7.44 0.99 8.17
CA SER A 65 -6.05 1.28 8.58
C SER A 65 -5.24 1.85 7.44
N TRP A 66 -4.18 2.55 7.78
CA TRP A 66 -3.19 3.04 6.83
C TRP A 66 -1.98 2.10 6.81
N VAL A 67 -1.49 1.77 5.63
CA VAL A 67 -0.30 0.95 5.44
C VAL A 67 0.72 1.75 4.66
N SER A 68 1.91 1.90 5.22
CA SER A 68 3.02 2.57 4.54
C SER A 68 3.83 1.56 3.74
N TYR A 69 4.29 1.96 2.57
CA TYR A 69 5.10 1.11 1.70
C TYR A 69 6.52 1.65 1.58
N VAL A 70 7.48 0.75 1.69
CA VAL A 70 8.91 1.05 1.57
C VAL A 70 9.41 0.55 0.23
N ASP A 71 10.21 1.37 -0.45
CA ASP A 71 10.79 1.02 -1.74
C ASP A 71 11.91 0.00 -1.56
N VAL A 72 11.85 -1.08 -2.32
CA VAL A 72 12.91 -2.11 -2.32
C VAL A 72 13.28 -2.43 -3.76
N SER A 73 14.53 -2.81 -3.97
CA SER A 73 15.00 -3.15 -5.32
C SER A 73 14.52 -4.53 -5.78
N ASP A 74 14.32 -5.45 -4.84
CA ASP A 74 13.87 -6.81 -5.13
C ASP A 74 12.95 -7.28 -4.02
N VAL A 75 11.64 -7.22 -4.27
CA VAL A 75 10.65 -7.51 -3.24
C VAL A 75 10.66 -8.98 -2.83
N ALA A 76 10.93 -9.90 -3.75
CA ALA A 76 10.99 -11.32 -3.40
C ALA A 76 12.11 -11.59 -2.41
N SER A 77 13.28 -11.00 -2.66
CA SER A 77 14.44 -11.13 -1.80
C SER A 77 14.22 -10.47 -0.44
N ALA A 78 13.63 -9.26 -0.45
CA ALA A 78 13.32 -8.53 0.79
C ALA A 78 12.31 -9.30 1.63
N THR A 79 11.32 -9.92 1.00
CA THR A 79 10.31 -10.71 1.71
C THR A 79 10.93 -11.93 2.39
N ARG A 80 11.82 -12.64 1.68
CA ARG A 80 12.53 -13.79 2.29
C ARG A 80 13.37 -13.35 3.47
N LYS A 81 14.06 -12.23 3.32
CA LYS A 81 14.89 -11.71 4.41
C LYS A 81 14.02 -11.30 5.61
N ALA A 82 12.87 -10.71 5.35
CA ALA A 82 11.95 -10.34 6.43
C ALA A 82 11.51 -11.58 7.22
N LYS A 83 11.17 -12.66 6.52
CA LYS A 83 10.83 -13.93 7.18
C LYS A 83 11.94 -14.42 8.07
N GLU A 84 13.18 -14.40 7.57
CA GLU A 84 14.34 -14.84 8.34
C GLU A 84 14.56 -14.01 9.58
N LEU A 85 14.13 -12.75 9.54
CA LEU A 85 14.26 -11.83 10.66
C LEU A 85 13.07 -11.84 11.60
N GLY A 86 12.09 -12.72 11.37
CA GLY A 86 10.98 -12.92 12.30
C GLY A 86 9.65 -12.30 11.88
N ALA A 87 9.54 -11.77 10.68
CA ALA A 87 8.28 -11.21 10.20
C ALA A 87 7.32 -12.28 9.75
N LYS A 88 6.02 -11.97 9.82
CA LYS A 88 4.98 -12.76 9.17
C LYS A 88 4.69 -12.16 7.82
N VAL A 89 4.48 -12.99 6.81
CA VAL A 89 4.14 -12.52 5.48
C VAL A 89 2.65 -12.69 5.24
N LEU A 90 1.93 -11.59 5.06
CA LEU A 90 0.49 -11.59 4.82
C LEU A 90 0.19 -11.70 3.32
N VAL A 91 0.98 -11.00 2.50
CA VAL A 91 0.91 -11.07 1.04
C VAL A 91 2.32 -11.22 0.52
N ASP A 92 2.58 -12.24 -0.28
CA ASP A 92 3.92 -12.54 -0.77
C ASP A 92 4.04 -12.25 -2.26
N THR A 93 4.79 -11.22 -2.59
CA THR A 93 5.25 -10.90 -3.94
C THR A 93 4.12 -10.93 -4.97
N MET A 94 3.13 -10.06 -4.79
CA MET A 94 2.00 -9.97 -5.69
C MET A 94 2.21 -8.89 -6.75
N ALA A 95 1.98 -9.23 -8.01
CA ALA A 95 2.10 -8.27 -9.10
C ALA A 95 0.86 -7.39 -9.18
N VAL A 96 1.07 -6.11 -9.48
CA VAL A 96 -0.01 -5.14 -9.70
C VAL A 96 0.09 -4.72 -11.16
N ALA A 97 -0.62 -5.39 -12.05
CA ALA A 97 -0.57 -5.17 -13.50
C ALA A 97 0.89 -5.08 -13.95
N ASP A 98 1.27 -4.02 -14.67
CA ASP A 98 2.66 -3.79 -15.08
C ASP A 98 3.33 -2.69 -14.25
N MET A 99 2.73 -2.32 -13.13
CA MET A 99 3.21 -1.20 -12.30
C MET A 99 4.32 -1.61 -11.32
N GLY A 100 4.22 -2.80 -10.79
CA GLY A 100 5.20 -3.27 -9.82
C GLY A 100 4.73 -4.51 -9.10
N LYS A 101 5.45 -4.84 -8.04
CA LYS A 101 5.13 -5.98 -7.16
C LYS A 101 5.21 -5.53 -5.72
N PHE A 102 4.43 -6.17 -4.86
CA PHE A 102 4.44 -5.81 -3.45
C PHE A 102 4.30 -7.02 -2.56
N SER A 103 4.72 -6.84 -1.32
CA SER A 103 4.44 -7.76 -0.23
C SER A 103 3.90 -6.97 0.94
N ILE A 104 3.10 -7.63 1.76
CA ILE A 104 2.64 -7.06 3.03
C ILE A 104 3.16 -7.95 4.14
N ILE A 105 3.84 -7.37 5.10
CA ILE A 105 4.41 -8.12 6.21
C ILE A 105 3.93 -7.54 7.54
N THR A 106 4.00 -8.36 8.58
CA THR A 106 3.85 -7.92 9.97
C THR A 106 5.21 -8.07 10.62
N ASP A 107 5.74 -7.00 11.17
CA ASP A 107 7.06 -7.05 11.79
C ASP A 107 7.01 -7.85 13.11
N PRO A 108 8.16 -8.14 13.73
CA PRO A 108 8.18 -8.94 14.98
C PRO A 108 7.41 -8.32 16.15
N THR A 109 7.07 -7.04 16.08
CA THR A 109 6.30 -6.36 17.14
C THR A 109 4.80 -6.31 16.82
N GLY A 110 4.39 -6.76 15.63
CA GLY A 110 2.98 -6.78 15.24
C GLY A 110 2.53 -5.64 14.34
N ALA A 111 3.45 -4.78 13.88
CA ALA A 111 3.09 -3.68 12.98
C ALA A 111 3.11 -4.13 11.53
N THR A 112 2.14 -3.64 10.76
CA THR A 112 2.02 -3.98 9.34
C THR A 112 2.77 -2.97 8.48
N LEU A 113 3.50 -3.48 7.49
CA LEU A 113 4.28 -2.66 6.57
C LEU A 113 4.21 -3.26 5.17
N GLY A 114 4.19 -2.41 4.16
CA GLY A 114 4.25 -2.83 2.77
C GLY A 114 5.66 -2.69 2.20
N LEU A 115 6.01 -3.60 1.31
CA LEU A 115 7.25 -3.55 0.53
C LEU A 115 6.85 -3.40 -0.93
N TRP A 116 7.48 -2.47 -1.63
CA TRP A 116 7.12 -2.15 -3.01
C TRP A 116 8.33 -2.18 -3.93
N GLN A 117 8.19 -2.87 -5.06
CA GLN A 117 9.19 -2.87 -6.12
C GLN A 117 8.54 -2.35 -7.38
N SER A 118 8.97 -1.17 -7.83
CA SER A 118 8.44 -0.57 -9.04
C SER A 118 9.04 -1.23 -10.28
N THR A 119 8.25 -1.37 -11.34
CA THR A 119 8.77 -1.77 -12.65
C THR A 119 9.52 -0.64 -13.32
N ARG A 120 9.30 0.59 -12.86
CA ARG A 120 10.02 1.76 -13.37
C ARG A 120 11.21 2.06 -12.50
N LYS A 121 12.34 2.21 -13.11
CA LYS A 121 13.58 2.54 -12.41
C LYS A 121 14.15 3.84 -12.94
#